data_06506e7699a203786cdf42dfdfcab469
#
_entry.id   06506e7699a203786cdf42dfdfcab469
#
_cell.length_a   1.000
_cell.length_b   1.000
_cell.length_c   1.000
_cell.angle_alpha   90.00
_cell.angle_beta   90.00
_cell.angle_gamma   90.00
#
_symmetry.space_group_name_H-M   'P 1'
#
loop_
_entity.id
_entity.type
_entity.pdbx_description
1 polymer ?
#
loop_
_entity_poly.entity_id
_entity_poly.type
_entity_poly.pdbx_seq_one_letter_code
_entity_poly.pdbx_strand_id
1 'polypeptide(L)'
;KSLLDYESRNIEKKHPEIPYALRESDENYLVEEITRQKIDLPAANDRAGLATYFKFHSSDYRWESPRYRGVVLHCVDKKTAKQAKKMLKKVPEKEWADKLRQTFNTSGEEKIQVEQGIFADGDNKYIDKLVFKKGDFDPLMSYTFTIVVGEKMKGPDDYREVIDRVRKDYRSYLDTCWMRELSESGKVEINQEVLKTVNKH
;
A
#
# COMPACT_ATOMS: atom_id res chain seq x y z
N LYS A 1 -16.60 58.55 1.91
CA LYS A 1 -15.93 57.46 1.23
C LYS A 1 -14.44 57.56 1.50
N SER A 2 -13.83 56.54 2.03
CA SER A 2 -12.45 56.61 2.47
C SER A 2 -11.48 56.52 1.27
N LEU A 3 -10.26 57.04 1.46
CA LEU A 3 -9.17 56.90 0.48
C LEU A 3 -8.92 55.42 0.11
N LEU A 4 -9.11 54.53 1.08
CA LEU A 4 -9.00 53.09 0.90
C LEU A 4 -10.03 52.52 -0.08
N ASP A 5 -11.29 53.02 -0.05
CA ASP A 5 -12.32 52.58 -1.03
C ASP A 5 -11.98 53.03 -2.45
N TYR A 6 -11.35 54.20 -2.59
CA TYR A 6 -10.91 54.68 -3.89
C TYR A 6 -9.72 53.86 -4.43
N GLU A 7 -8.73 53.62 -3.59
CA GLU A 7 -7.56 52.78 -3.97
C GLU A 7 -7.98 51.37 -4.29
N SER A 8 -8.83 50.74 -3.48
CA SER A 8 -9.33 49.39 -3.74
C SER A 8 -10.02 49.25 -5.08
N ARG A 9 -10.83 50.25 -5.50
CA ARG A 9 -11.53 50.22 -6.80
C ARG A 9 -10.64 50.48 -8.01
N ASN A 10 -9.47 51.08 -7.80
CA ASN A 10 -8.56 51.45 -8.87
C ASN A 10 -7.26 50.63 -8.89
N ILE A 11 -7.15 49.64 -8.00
CA ILE A 11 -5.94 48.86 -7.84
C ILE A 11 -5.59 48.11 -9.13
N GLU A 12 -6.57 47.55 -9.81
CA GLU A 12 -6.39 46.81 -11.08
C GLU A 12 -5.94 47.74 -12.24
N LYS A 13 -6.31 49.02 -12.19
CA LYS A 13 -5.87 50.00 -13.19
C LYS A 13 -4.43 50.44 -12.96
N LYS A 14 -4.03 50.52 -11.69
CA LYS A 14 -2.65 50.89 -11.29
C LYS A 14 -1.67 49.70 -11.40
N HIS A 15 -2.20 48.49 -11.23
CA HIS A 15 -1.46 47.23 -11.17
C HIS A 15 -2.08 46.21 -12.11
N PRO A 16 -1.87 46.32 -13.42
CA PRO A 16 -2.47 45.42 -14.42
C PRO A 16 -2.05 43.97 -14.28
N GLU A 17 -0.96 43.67 -13.54
CA GLU A 17 -0.51 42.32 -13.19
C GLU A 17 -1.43 41.60 -12.21
N ILE A 18 -2.20 42.30 -11.37
CA ILE A 18 -3.05 41.72 -10.33
C ILE A 18 -4.16 40.83 -10.92
N PRO A 19 -4.94 41.26 -11.93
CA PRO A 19 -5.96 40.43 -12.53
C PRO A 19 -5.42 39.13 -13.12
N TYR A 20 -4.20 39.16 -13.67
CA TYR A 20 -3.55 37.94 -14.19
C TYR A 20 -3.16 37.00 -13.05
N ALA A 21 -2.54 37.49 -11.99
CA ALA A 21 -2.16 36.72 -10.83
C ALA A 21 -3.38 36.11 -10.10
N LEU A 22 -4.46 36.83 -9.99
CA LEU A 22 -5.73 36.35 -9.41
C LEU A 22 -6.32 35.21 -10.28
N ARG A 23 -6.37 35.40 -11.60
CA ARG A 23 -6.86 34.37 -12.53
C ARG A 23 -6.01 33.11 -12.45
N GLU A 24 -4.69 33.24 -12.48
CA GLU A 24 -3.76 32.13 -12.36
C GLU A 24 -3.97 31.38 -11.04
N SER A 25 -4.18 32.09 -9.94
CA SER A 25 -4.49 31.52 -8.64
C SER A 25 -5.80 30.72 -8.65
N ASP A 26 -6.86 31.29 -9.24
CA ASP A 26 -8.16 30.64 -9.35
C ASP A 26 -8.10 29.39 -10.24
N GLU A 27 -7.39 29.48 -11.37
CA GLU A 27 -7.20 28.36 -12.31
C GLU A 27 -6.41 27.22 -11.63
N ASN A 28 -5.34 27.55 -10.91
CA ASN A 28 -4.57 26.57 -10.15
C ASN A 28 -5.42 25.88 -9.06
N TYR A 29 -6.22 26.64 -8.31
CA TYR A 29 -7.13 26.08 -7.32
C TYR A 29 -8.14 25.11 -7.94
N LEU A 30 -8.72 25.46 -9.09
CA LEU A 30 -9.65 24.60 -9.81
C LEU A 30 -8.98 23.31 -10.29
N VAL A 31 -7.76 23.40 -10.81
CA VAL A 31 -6.97 22.22 -11.25
C VAL A 31 -6.65 21.32 -10.07
N GLU A 32 -6.19 21.90 -8.94
CA GLU A 32 -5.93 21.14 -7.72
C GLU A 32 -7.20 20.42 -7.21
N GLU A 33 -8.33 21.11 -7.15
CA GLU A 33 -9.58 20.55 -6.64
C GLU A 33 -10.11 19.43 -7.57
N ILE A 34 -10.06 19.60 -8.89
CA ILE A 34 -10.44 18.56 -9.84
C ILE A 34 -9.51 17.35 -9.73
N THR A 35 -8.18 17.60 -9.64
CA THR A 35 -7.18 16.53 -9.45
C THR A 35 -7.46 15.76 -8.17
N ARG A 36 -7.73 16.48 -7.09
CA ARG A 36 -8.09 15.87 -5.81
C ARG A 36 -9.33 14.97 -5.94
N GLN A 37 -10.38 15.43 -6.60
CA GLN A 37 -11.64 14.68 -6.73
C GLN A 37 -11.53 13.50 -7.70
N LYS A 38 -10.86 13.68 -8.84
CA LYS A 38 -10.80 12.68 -9.92
C LYS A 38 -9.70 11.65 -9.73
N ILE A 39 -8.63 12.00 -9.04
CA ILE A 39 -7.41 11.19 -8.93
C ILE A 39 -7.09 10.86 -7.48
N ASP A 40 -6.88 11.86 -6.60
CA ASP A 40 -6.30 11.62 -5.28
C ASP A 40 -7.27 10.90 -4.35
N LEU A 41 -8.54 11.34 -4.28
CA LEU A 41 -9.55 10.69 -3.44
C LEU A 41 -9.85 9.26 -3.90
N PRO A 42 -10.06 8.96 -5.20
CA PRO A 42 -10.20 7.59 -5.67
C PRO A 42 -8.96 6.74 -5.39
N ALA A 43 -7.75 7.25 -5.66
CA ALA A 43 -6.51 6.53 -5.38
C ALA A 43 -6.34 6.18 -3.90
N ALA A 44 -6.84 7.01 -3.00
CA ALA A 44 -6.79 6.76 -1.56
C ALA A 44 -7.87 5.80 -1.06
N ASN A 45 -9.10 5.87 -1.61
CA ASN A 45 -10.29 5.31 -0.98
C ASN A 45 -11.03 4.27 -1.82
N ASP A 46 -10.80 4.17 -3.13
CA ASP A 46 -11.47 3.20 -4.01
C ASP A 46 -10.90 1.80 -3.84
N ARG A 47 -11.43 1.09 -2.85
CA ARG A 47 -11.00 -0.29 -2.54
C ARG A 47 -11.21 -1.26 -3.70
N ALA A 48 -12.27 -1.09 -4.48
CA ALA A 48 -12.58 -1.96 -5.60
C ALA A 48 -11.63 -1.70 -6.78
N GLY A 49 -11.38 -0.44 -7.09
CA GLY A 49 -10.41 -0.01 -8.10
C GLY A 49 -8.99 -0.46 -7.76
N LEU A 50 -8.54 -0.23 -6.52
CA LEU A 50 -7.24 -0.70 -6.03
C LEU A 50 -7.07 -2.21 -6.15
N ALA A 51 -8.08 -2.99 -5.74
CA ALA A 51 -8.04 -4.45 -5.84
C ALA A 51 -8.01 -4.92 -7.30
N THR A 52 -8.78 -4.27 -8.16
CA THR A 52 -8.85 -4.58 -9.60
C THR A 52 -7.52 -4.24 -10.28
N TYR A 53 -7.00 -3.05 -10.03
CA TYR A 53 -5.70 -2.60 -10.54
C TYR A 53 -4.58 -3.57 -10.15
N PHE A 54 -4.50 -3.90 -8.86
CA PHE A 54 -3.53 -4.86 -8.35
C PHE A 54 -3.65 -6.24 -9.04
N LYS A 55 -4.87 -6.73 -9.24
CA LYS A 55 -5.11 -8.03 -9.88
C LYS A 55 -4.52 -8.09 -11.30
N PHE A 56 -4.67 -7.01 -12.08
CA PHE A 56 -4.13 -6.94 -13.44
C PHE A 56 -2.62 -6.69 -13.48
N HIS A 57 -2.06 -6.07 -12.44
CA HIS A 57 -0.65 -5.69 -12.35
C HIS A 57 0.12 -6.48 -11.28
N SER A 58 -0.40 -7.63 -10.83
CA SER A 58 0.19 -8.41 -9.73
C SER A 58 1.64 -8.84 -9.98
N SER A 59 2.04 -9.02 -11.24
CA SER A 59 3.42 -9.33 -11.63
C SER A 59 4.42 -8.22 -11.24
N ASP A 60 3.99 -6.98 -11.17
CA ASP A 60 4.83 -5.80 -10.96
C ASP A 60 5.15 -5.62 -9.46
N TYR A 61 4.40 -6.32 -8.60
CA TYR A 61 4.53 -6.28 -7.14
C TYR A 61 5.31 -7.44 -6.55
N ARG A 62 6.02 -8.22 -7.38
CA ARG A 62 6.89 -9.29 -6.88
C ARG A 62 7.98 -8.73 -5.98
N TRP A 63 8.29 -9.50 -4.94
CA TRP A 63 9.41 -9.19 -4.06
C TRP A 63 10.73 -9.63 -4.69
N GLU A 64 11.81 -8.91 -4.40
CA GLU A 64 13.16 -9.26 -4.87
C GLU A 64 13.60 -10.64 -4.35
N SER A 65 13.21 -10.97 -3.11
CA SER A 65 13.44 -12.27 -2.49
C SER A 65 12.12 -12.88 -2.03
N PRO A 66 11.96 -14.21 -2.12
CA PRO A 66 10.77 -14.90 -1.61
C PRO A 66 10.57 -14.64 -0.12
N ARG A 67 9.31 -14.44 0.28
CA ARG A 67 8.90 -14.37 1.69
C ARG A 67 8.21 -15.65 2.10
N TYR A 68 8.07 -15.87 3.40
CA TYR A 68 7.33 -16.98 3.95
C TYR A 68 6.10 -16.45 4.69
N ARG A 69 4.91 -16.87 4.26
CA ARG A 69 3.66 -16.60 4.96
C ARG A 69 3.31 -17.81 5.80
N GLY A 70 3.01 -17.63 7.07
CA GLY A 70 2.62 -18.71 7.95
C GLY A 70 2.81 -18.42 9.41
N VAL A 71 2.96 -19.50 10.18
CA VAL A 71 3.15 -19.45 11.62
C VAL A 71 4.43 -20.16 12.04
N VAL A 72 5.12 -19.57 13.03
CA VAL A 72 6.12 -20.24 13.86
C VAL A 72 5.42 -20.71 15.11
N LEU A 73 5.55 -21.98 15.43
CA LEU A 73 4.96 -22.62 16.61
C LEU A 73 6.06 -23.12 17.52
N HIS A 74 6.14 -22.57 18.70
CA HIS A 74 6.97 -23.07 19.79
C HIS A 74 6.10 -23.94 20.69
N CYS A 75 6.39 -25.23 20.76
CA CYS A 75 5.60 -26.21 21.48
C CYS A 75 6.39 -26.83 22.62
N VAL A 76 5.73 -27.16 23.72
CA VAL A 76 6.36 -27.82 24.87
C VAL A 76 6.95 -29.18 24.50
N ASP A 77 6.31 -29.91 23.55
CA ASP A 77 6.74 -31.22 23.11
C ASP A 77 6.35 -31.52 21.63
N LYS A 78 6.90 -32.63 21.11
CA LYS A 78 6.67 -33.12 19.74
C LYS A 78 5.22 -33.58 19.49
N LYS A 79 4.50 -34.04 20.49
CA LYS A 79 3.11 -34.50 20.38
C LYS A 79 2.20 -33.30 20.13
N THR A 80 2.37 -32.25 20.93
CA THR A 80 1.66 -30.98 20.77
C THR A 80 1.92 -30.36 19.38
N ALA A 81 3.16 -30.34 18.92
CA ALA A 81 3.52 -29.86 17.59
C ALA A 81 2.83 -30.64 16.46
N LYS A 82 2.75 -31.98 16.55
CA LYS A 82 2.03 -32.82 15.59
C LYS A 82 0.52 -32.56 15.59
N GLN A 83 -0.07 -32.40 16.75
CA GLN A 83 -1.50 -32.08 16.89
C GLN A 83 -1.83 -30.72 16.31
N ALA A 84 -1.05 -29.71 16.63
CA ALA A 84 -1.16 -28.36 16.07
C ALA A 84 -1.09 -28.37 14.54
N LYS A 85 -0.06 -29.01 13.98
CA LYS A 85 0.08 -29.14 12.51
C LYS A 85 -1.10 -29.85 11.84
N LYS A 86 -1.68 -30.88 12.48
CA LYS A 86 -2.86 -31.59 11.96
C LYS A 86 -4.11 -30.70 11.99
N MET A 87 -4.26 -29.89 13.03
CA MET A 87 -5.37 -28.95 13.17
C MET A 87 -5.33 -27.85 12.11
N LEU A 88 -4.17 -27.26 11.88
CA LEU A 88 -4.00 -26.16 10.91
C LEU A 88 -4.38 -26.54 9.49
N LYS A 89 -4.27 -27.80 9.11
CA LYS A 89 -4.73 -28.29 7.79
C LYS A 89 -6.24 -28.16 7.57
N LYS A 90 -7.02 -27.96 8.61
CA LYS A 90 -8.50 -27.92 8.57
C LYS A 90 -9.06 -26.54 8.87
N VAL A 91 -8.21 -25.58 9.20
CA VAL A 91 -8.58 -24.24 9.64
C VAL A 91 -8.06 -23.22 8.64
N PRO A 92 -8.85 -22.19 8.26
CA PRO A 92 -8.36 -21.10 7.44
C PRO A 92 -7.18 -20.37 8.10
N GLU A 93 -6.21 -19.93 7.30
CA GLU A 93 -4.98 -19.31 7.79
C GLU A 93 -5.24 -18.13 8.75
N LYS A 94 -6.24 -17.30 8.44
CA LYS A 94 -6.61 -16.14 9.26
C LYS A 94 -7.01 -16.49 10.71
N GLU A 95 -7.44 -17.70 10.93
CA GLU A 95 -7.89 -18.18 12.25
C GLU A 95 -6.82 -19.01 12.98
N TRP A 96 -5.66 -19.24 12.38
CA TRP A 96 -4.63 -20.13 12.92
C TRP A 96 -4.20 -19.77 14.34
N ALA A 97 -3.79 -18.52 14.55
CA ALA A 97 -3.29 -18.08 15.85
C ALA A 97 -4.33 -18.22 16.96
N ASP A 98 -5.56 -17.79 16.69
CA ASP A 98 -6.64 -17.83 17.69
C ASP A 98 -7.07 -19.26 18.03
N LYS A 99 -7.24 -20.10 17.01
CA LYS A 99 -7.59 -21.51 17.21
C LYS A 99 -6.51 -22.29 17.95
N LEU A 100 -5.24 -22.03 17.65
CA LEU A 100 -4.12 -22.65 18.36
C LEU A 100 -4.11 -22.24 19.83
N ARG A 101 -4.20 -20.95 20.13
CA ARG A 101 -4.23 -20.44 21.51
C ARG A 101 -5.42 -21.02 22.28
N GLN A 102 -6.61 -21.01 21.70
CA GLN A 102 -7.83 -21.55 22.33
C GLN A 102 -7.74 -23.05 22.62
N THR A 103 -7.08 -23.81 21.74
CA THR A 103 -7.04 -25.28 21.86
C THR A 103 -5.93 -25.77 22.80
N PHE A 104 -4.79 -25.11 22.81
CA PHE A 104 -3.60 -25.59 23.48
C PHE A 104 -3.20 -24.78 24.72
N ASN A 105 -3.67 -23.52 24.83
CA ASN A 105 -3.41 -22.66 25.99
C ASN A 105 -4.69 -22.53 26.80
N THR A 106 -4.82 -23.33 27.82
CA THR A 106 -5.95 -23.32 28.77
C THR A 106 -5.57 -22.62 30.06
N SER A 107 -6.57 -22.34 30.95
CA SER A 107 -6.33 -21.66 32.20
C SER A 107 -5.24 -22.35 33.04
N GLY A 108 -4.07 -21.71 33.09
CA GLY A 108 -2.92 -22.17 33.90
C GLY A 108 -1.84 -22.95 33.14
N GLU A 109 -2.01 -23.28 31.85
CA GLU A 109 -0.99 -24.01 31.09
C GLU A 109 -0.88 -23.50 29.65
N GLU A 110 0.26 -22.93 29.30
CA GLU A 110 0.60 -22.49 27.92
C GLU A 110 1.45 -23.56 27.26
N LYS A 111 0.86 -24.36 26.35
CA LYS A 111 1.55 -25.43 25.61
C LYS A 111 2.14 -24.96 24.29
N ILE A 112 1.68 -23.82 23.77
CA ILE A 112 2.11 -23.28 22.49
C ILE A 112 2.27 -21.76 22.54
N GLN A 113 3.39 -21.26 21.99
CA GLN A 113 3.57 -19.87 21.61
C GLN A 113 3.47 -19.77 20.08
N VAL A 114 2.76 -18.76 19.57
CA VAL A 114 2.45 -18.60 18.15
C VAL A 114 2.92 -17.23 17.66
N GLU A 115 3.73 -17.24 16.61
CA GLU A 115 4.11 -16.05 15.84
C GLU A 115 3.56 -16.23 14.41
N GLN A 116 2.61 -15.39 14.00
CA GLN A 116 2.00 -15.45 12.67
C GLN A 116 2.32 -14.19 11.88
N GLY A 117 2.70 -14.37 10.60
CA GLY A 117 3.03 -13.23 9.74
C GLY A 117 3.55 -13.61 8.36
N ILE A 118 4.05 -12.59 7.67
CA ILE A 118 4.81 -12.72 6.42
C ILE A 118 6.24 -12.31 6.76
N PHE A 119 7.17 -13.23 6.58
CA PHE A 119 8.57 -13.09 6.99
C PHE A 119 9.48 -13.04 5.78
N ALA A 120 10.32 -12.02 5.70
CA ALA A 120 11.46 -11.98 4.79
C ALA A 120 12.67 -12.72 5.40
N ASP A 121 13.69 -12.90 4.61
CA ASP A 121 15.00 -13.41 5.06
C ASP A 121 15.61 -12.42 6.08
N GLY A 122 15.93 -12.87 7.27
CA GLY A 122 16.43 -12.07 8.38
C GLY A 122 15.38 -11.59 9.38
N ASP A 123 14.08 -11.70 9.09
CA ASP A 123 13.02 -11.24 9.99
C ASP A 123 12.81 -12.16 11.21
N ASN A 124 13.06 -13.46 11.03
CA ASN A 124 12.81 -14.45 12.09
C ASN A 124 13.80 -15.62 12.00
N LYS A 125 14.66 -15.76 13.01
CA LYS A 125 15.70 -16.80 13.06
C LYS A 125 15.20 -18.23 12.87
N TYR A 126 13.97 -18.53 13.30
CA TYR A 126 13.36 -19.86 13.14
C TYR A 126 12.95 -20.12 11.68
N ILE A 127 12.37 -19.12 11.03
CA ILE A 127 12.05 -19.16 9.60
C ILE A 127 13.33 -19.23 8.78
N ASP A 128 14.34 -18.45 9.12
CA ASP A 128 15.63 -18.44 8.43
C ASP A 128 16.23 -19.86 8.43
N LYS A 129 16.29 -20.51 9.59
CA LYS A 129 16.83 -21.87 9.69
C LYS A 129 15.94 -22.91 9.05
N LEU A 130 14.65 -22.94 9.38
CA LEU A 130 13.76 -24.05 9.02
C LEU A 130 13.29 -23.97 7.56
N VAL A 131 13.15 -22.75 7.01
CA VAL A 131 12.60 -22.50 5.66
C VAL A 131 13.66 -22.05 4.67
N PHE A 132 14.47 -21.03 5.03
CA PHE A 132 15.49 -20.46 4.14
C PHE A 132 16.83 -21.17 4.23
N LYS A 133 17.02 -22.05 5.23
CA LYS A 133 18.25 -22.84 5.45
C LYS A 133 19.46 -21.99 5.78
N LYS A 134 19.26 -20.90 6.49
CA LYS A 134 20.27 -19.95 6.91
C LYS A 134 20.30 -19.82 8.44
N GLY A 135 21.48 -19.56 8.99
CA GLY A 135 21.66 -19.33 10.43
C GLY A 135 21.34 -20.55 11.31
N ASP A 136 21.32 -20.33 12.60
CA ASP A 136 20.97 -21.29 13.65
C ASP A 136 20.13 -20.62 14.72
N PHE A 137 19.42 -21.41 15.53
CA PHE A 137 18.68 -20.93 16.68
C PHE A 137 18.73 -21.92 17.83
N ASP A 138 18.69 -21.41 19.04
CA ASP A 138 18.47 -22.20 20.23
C ASP A 138 16.97 -22.29 20.52
N PRO A 139 16.44 -23.47 20.87
CA PRO A 139 15.06 -23.60 21.32
C PRO A 139 14.77 -22.73 22.53
N LEU A 140 13.55 -22.27 22.68
CA LEU A 140 13.13 -21.56 23.88
C LEU A 140 13.13 -22.53 25.07
N MET A 141 13.59 -22.07 26.24
CA MET A 141 13.72 -22.94 27.43
C MET A 141 12.44 -23.69 27.78
N SER A 142 11.29 -23.04 27.65
CA SER A 142 9.98 -23.65 27.97
C SER A 142 9.32 -24.39 26.79
N TYR A 143 9.86 -24.23 25.57
CA TYR A 143 9.29 -24.78 24.34
C TYR A 143 10.37 -25.48 23.54
N THR A 144 10.57 -26.75 23.82
CA THR A 144 11.68 -27.53 23.25
C THR A 144 11.47 -27.90 21.76
N PHE A 145 10.27 -27.71 21.22
CA PHE A 145 9.92 -28.05 19.85
C PHE A 145 9.42 -26.86 19.06
N THR A 146 10.19 -26.42 18.06
CA THR A 146 9.78 -25.36 17.13
C THR A 146 9.50 -25.94 15.76
N ILE A 147 8.33 -25.64 15.20
CA ILE A 147 7.95 -25.97 13.83
C ILE A 147 7.40 -24.73 13.12
N VAL A 148 7.43 -24.78 11.79
CA VAL A 148 6.81 -23.76 10.92
C VAL A 148 5.75 -24.41 10.03
N VAL A 149 4.65 -23.71 9.80
CA VAL A 149 3.55 -24.12 8.92
C VAL A 149 3.14 -22.93 8.08
N GLY A 150 3.16 -23.12 6.75
CA GLY A 150 2.85 -22.06 5.80
C GLY A 150 3.48 -22.34 4.44
N GLU A 151 3.64 -21.32 3.64
CA GLU A 151 4.17 -21.43 2.28
C GLU A 151 5.12 -20.30 1.89
N LYS A 152 5.99 -20.57 0.91
CA LYS A 152 6.85 -19.54 0.30
C LYS A 152 6.08 -18.80 -0.77
N MET A 153 6.17 -17.47 -0.75
CA MET A 153 5.53 -16.58 -1.70
C MET A 153 6.56 -15.77 -2.47
N LYS A 154 6.28 -15.51 -3.74
CA LYS A 154 7.12 -14.67 -4.62
C LYS A 154 6.65 -13.21 -4.68
N GLY A 155 5.45 -12.95 -4.24
CA GLY A 155 4.82 -11.64 -4.22
C GLY A 155 3.59 -11.64 -3.32
N PRO A 156 2.97 -10.47 -3.11
CA PRO A 156 1.75 -10.34 -2.32
C PRO A 156 0.55 -10.98 -3.03
N ASP A 157 -0.37 -11.57 -2.27
CA ASP A 157 -1.66 -12.05 -2.77
C ASP A 157 -2.77 -11.01 -2.64
N ASP A 158 -2.56 -10.03 -1.77
CA ASP A 158 -3.53 -8.98 -1.50
C ASP A 158 -2.85 -7.60 -1.64
N TYR A 159 -3.51 -6.67 -2.32
CA TYR A 159 -2.99 -5.31 -2.52
C TYR A 159 -2.67 -4.59 -1.21
N ARG A 160 -3.36 -4.96 -0.12
CA ARG A 160 -3.14 -4.37 1.21
C ARG A 160 -1.75 -4.67 1.78
N GLU A 161 -1.08 -5.72 1.32
CA GLU A 161 0.29 -6.05 1.73
C GLU A 161 1.34 -5.09 1.13
N VAL A 162 0.96 -4.37 0.07
CA VAL A 162 1.80 -3.40 -0.65
C VAL A 162 1.02 -2.13 -1.00
N ILE A 163 0.11 -1.75 -0.10
CA ILE A 163 -0.91 -0.71 -0.33
C ILE A 163 -0.33 0.61 -0.82
N ASP A 164 0.81 1.04 -0.28
CA ASP A 164 1.40 2.34 -0.62
C ASP A 164 1.93 2.36 -2.06
N ARG A 165 2.52 1.24 -2.51
CA ARG A 165 2.95 1.09 -3.91
C ARG A 165 1.75 1.07 -4.84
N VAL A 166 0.73 0.25 -4.52
CA VAL A 166 -0.48 0.13 -5.33
C VAL A 166 -1.22 1.46 -5.44
N ARG A 167 -1.33 2.22 -4.35
CA ARG A 167 -1.95 3.57 -4.36
C ARG A 167 -1.20 4.53 -5.27
N LYS A 168 0.13 4.55 -5.19
CA LYS A 168 0.97 5.40 -6.03
C LYS A 168 0.77 5.08 -7.51
N ASP A 169 0.83 3.80 -7.86
CA ASP A 169 0.73 3.35 -9.24
C ASP A 169 -0.70 3.54 -9.78
N TYR A 170 -1.70 3.25 -8.96
CA TYR A 170 -3.12 3.47 -9.30
C TYR A 170 -3.43 4.96 -9.48
N ARG A 171 -2.84 5.84 -8.66
CA ARG A 171 -2.92 7.29 -8.86
C ARG A 171 -2.41 7.71 -10.23
N SER A 172 -1.23 7.21 -10.63
CA SER A 172 -0.65 7.50 -11.94
C SER A 172 -1.48 6.94 -13.09
N TYR A 173 -2.10 5.78 -12.90
CA TYR A 173 -3.04 5.20 -13.85
C TYR A 173 -4.29 6.07 -14.03
N LEU A 174 -4.90 6.53 -12.94
CA LEU A 174 -6.06 7.43 -12.98
C LEU A 174 -5.73 8.75 -13.67
N ASP A 175 -4.57 9.34 -13.39
CA ASP A 175 -4.07 10.54 -14.04
C ASP A 175 -3.96 10.35 -15.56
N THR A 176 -3.34 9.25 -15.99
CA THR A 176 -3.21 8.90 -17.42
C THR A 176 -4.57 8.70 -18.08
N CYS A 177 -5.51 8.04 -17.41
CA CYS A 177 -6.86 7.83 -17.92
C CYS A 177 -7.60 9.16 -18.06
N TRP A 178 -7.50 10.03 -17.05
CA TRP A 178 -8.15 11.34 -17.09
C TRP A 178 -7.57 12.24 -18.17
N MET A 179 -6.24 12.30 -18.32
CA MET A 179 -5.60 13.07 -19.39
C MET A 179 -6.02 12.58 -20.79
N ARG A 180 -6.19 11.28 -20.96
CA ARG A 180 -6.71 10.70 -22.21
C ARG A 180 -8.15 11.14 -22.47
N GLU A 181 -9.03 11.02 -21.47
CA GLU A 181 -10.43 11.45 -21.54
C GLU A 181 -10.53 12.94 -21.92
N LEU A 182 -9.72 13.80 -21.32
CA LEU A 182 -9.66 15.22 -21.65
C LEU A 182 -9.21 15.45 -23.09
N SER A 183 -8.19 14.72 -23.55
CA SER A 183 -7.66 14.85 -24.90
C SER A 183 -8.65 14.38 -25.98
N GLU A 184 -9.46 13.36 -25.67
CA GLU A 184 -10.48 12.82 -26.57
C GLU A 184 -11.77 13.67 -26.59
N SER A 185 -12.13 14.27 -25.44
CA SER A 185 -13.34 15.11 -25.30
C SER A 185 -13.11 16.57 -25.64
N GLY A 186 -11.88 17.05 -25.49
CA GLY A 186 -11.49 18.44 -25.70
C GLY A 186 -10.96 18.72 -27.10
N LYS A 187 -11.33 19.88 -27.68
CA LYS A 187 -10.68 20.39 -28.86
C LYS A 187 -9.42 21.15 -28.47
N VAL A 188 -8.26 20.53 -28.65
CA VAL A 188 -6.97 21.16 -28.36
C VAL A 188 -6.48 21.94 -29.57
N GLU A 189 -6.43 23.26 -29.48
CA GLU A 189 -5.83 24.14 -30.48
C GLU A 189 -4.50 24.72 -29.98
N ILE A 190 -3.43 24.40 -30.66
CA ILE A 190 -2.09 24.92 -30.36
C ILE A 190 -1.80 26.14 -31.22
N ASN A 191 -1.67 27.32 -30.60
CA ASN A 191 -1.23 28.51 -31.31
C ASN A 191 0.28 28.44 -31.55
N GLN A 192 0.65 28.02 -32.76
CA GLN A 192 2.04 27.82 -33.16
C GLN A 192 2.89 29.11 -33.15
N GLU A 193 2.27 30.26 -33.39
CA GLU A 193 2.98 31.54 -33.35
C GLU A 193 3.36 31.93 -31.92
N VAL A 194 2.46 31.73 -30.98
CA VAL A 194 2.73 31.96 -29.54
C VAL A 194 3.76 30.95 -29.04
N LEU A 195 3.64 29.67 -29.42
CA LEU A 195 4.58 28.61 -28.98
C LEU A 195 6.01 28.93 -29.38
N LYS A 196 6.25 29.51 -30.59
CA LYS A 196 7.58 29.93 -31.02
C LYS A 196 8.18 31.03 -30.16
N THR A 197 7.39 31.79 -29.42
CA THR A 197 7.88 32.88 -28.56
C THR A 197 8.28 32.40 -27.17
N VAL A 198 7.74 31.29 -26.68
CA VAL A 198 7.95 30.75 -25.33
C VAL A 198 9.39 30.22 -25.14
N ASN A 199 10.04 29.74 -26.20
CA ASN A 199 11.38 29.11 -26.13
C ASN A 199 12.55 30.13 -26.48
N LYS A 200 12.33 31.41 -26.35
CA LYS A 200 13.37 32.44 -26.66
C LYS A 200 13.97 33.07 -25.39
N HIS A 201 14.04 32.33 -24.29
CA HIS A 201 14.75 32.77 -23.08
C HIS A 201 15.96 31.88 -22.80
#